data_885310300c8a26c3c251b32f9c1eda75
#
_entry.id   885310300c8a26c3c251b32f9c1eda75
#
_cell.length_a   1.000
_cell.length_b   1.000
_cell.length_c   1.000
_cell.angle_alpha   90.00
_cell.angle_beta   90.00
_cell.angle_gamma   90.00
#
_symmetry.space_group_name_H-M   'P 1'
#
loop_
_entity.id
_entity.type
_entity.pdbx_description
1 polymer ?
#
loop_
_entity_poly.entity_id
_entity_poly.type
_entity_poly.pdbx_seq_one_letter_code
_entity_poly.pdbx_strand_id
1 'polypeptide(L)'
;MGADRRRTPRFRVYHPVRLHRLRPTQLVETLTKDLSFGGVRCMSTATFPISTELQLELVLFAGEEPLTLAGHTVWFQVVPYGEQYELGIAFDEVSAHHKRRLSIYLDTLSRQLASSSV
;
A
#
# COMPACT_ATOMS: atom_id res chain seq x y z
N MET A 1 -10.66 9.67 17.66
CA MET A 1 -11.41 10.72 16.98
C MET A 1 -11.33 10.52 15.47
N GLY A 2 -12.48 10.52 14.83
CA GLY A 2 -12.53 10.29 13.39
C GLY A 2 -11.86 11.39 12.56
N ALA A 3 -11.70 12.57 13.12
CA ALA A 3 -11.10 13.69 12.41
C ALA A 3 -9.65 13.43 12.02
N ASP A 4 -8.92 12.69 12.83
CA ASP A 4 -7.50 12.46 12.56
C ASP A 4 -7.27 11.63 11.31
N ARG A 5 -8.16 10.69 11.04
CA ARG A 5 -8.03 9.85 9.88
C ARG A 5 -8.20 10.61 8.57
N ARG A 6 -8.90 11.73 8.62
CA ARG A 6 -9.11 12.55 7.43
C ARG A 6 -7.88 13.34 7.04
N ARG A 7 -6.91 13.44 7.94
CA ARG A 7 -5.67 14.15 7.67
C ARG A 7 -4.65 13.30 6.94
N THR A 8 -4.96 12.02 6.76
CA THR A 8 -4.09 11.11 6.05
C THR A 8 -4.69 10.87 4.67
N PRO A 9 -4.35 11.71 3.68
CA PRO A 9 -4.95 11.56 2.37
C PRO A 9 -4.51 10.27 1.70
N ARG A 10 -5.43 9.71 0.91
CA ARG A 10 -5.15 8.52 0.13
C ARG A 10 -5.11 8.94 -1.33
N PHE A 11 -4.09 8.46 -2.02
CA PHE A 11 -3.90 8.77 -3.42
C PHE A 11 -4.12 7.53 -4.27
N ARG A 12 -4.94 7.66 -5.30
CA ARG A 12 -5.20 6.57 -6.22
C ARG A 12 -4.01 6.46 -7.16
N VAL A 13 -3.15 5.48 -6.89
CA VAL A 13 -1.93 5.25 -7.66
C VAL A 13 -1.74 3.75 -7.85
N TYR A 14 -1.19 3.38 -8.99
CA TYR A 14 -1.01 1.99 -9.38
C TYR A 14 0.48 1.70 -9.49
N HIS A 15 1.05 1.18 -8.41
CA HIS A 15 2.47 0.84 -8.36
C HIS A 15 2.64 -0.65 -8.18
N PRO A 16 3.69 -1.23 -8.80
CA PRO A 16 4.02 -2.63 -8.54
C PRO A 16 4.30 -2.83 -7.06
N VAL A 17 3.75 -3.89 -6.50
CA VAL A 17 3.97 -4.25 -5.11
C VAL A 17 4.07 -5.77 -5.00
N ARG A 18 5.01 -6.23 -4.18
CA ARG A 18 5.16 -7.64 -3.82
C ARG A 18 4.74 -7.81 -2.38
N LEU A 19 3.86 -8.77 -2.16
CA LEU A 19 3.37 -9.10 -0.83
C LEU A 19 3.98 -10.44 -0.43
N HIS A 20 4.80 -10.44 0.61
CA HIS A 20 5.45 -11.63 1.12
C HIS A 20 4.82 -12.06 2.43
N ARG A 21 4.35 -13.28 2.47
CA ARG A 21 3.91 -13.93 3.69
C ARG A 21 4.92 -15.02 4.01
N LEU A 22 5.36 -15.10 5.27
CA LEU A 22 6.40 -16.05 5.64
C LEU A 22 5.88 -17.43 6.02
N ARG A 23 4.70 -17.52 6.63
CA ARG A 23 4.19 -18.80 7.16
C ARG A 23 2.70 -18.95 6.92
N PRO A 24 2.29 -19.76 5.96
CA PRO A 24 3.15 -20.42 4.96
C PRO A 24 3.74 -19.41 4.00
N THR A 25 4.86 -19.76 3.40
CA THR A 25 5.52 -18.88 2.44
C THR A 25 4.63 -18.67 1.23
N GLN A 26 4.41 -17.40 0.92
CA GLN A 26 3.57 -17.04 -0.22
C GLN A 26 4.00 -15.67 -0.75
N LEU A 27 4.07 -15.56 -2.06
CA LEU A 27 4.41 -14.30 -2.74
C LEU A 27 3.28 -13.96 -3.69
N VAL A 28 2.80 -12.74 -3.60
CA VAL A 28 1.84 -12.20 -4.57
C VAL A 28 2.44 -10.94 -5.18
N GLU A 29 2.53 -10.91 -6.51
CA GLU A 29 2.97 -9.73 -7.23
C GLU A 29 1.75 -9.06 -7.84
N THR A 30 1.53 -7.80 -7.52
CA THR A 30 0.32 -7.12 -7.94
C THR A 30 0.55 -5.62 -8.04
N LEU A 31 -0.53 -4.87 -8.12
CA LEU A 31 -0.50 -3.42 -8.20
C LEU A 31 -1.30 -2.83 -7.04
N THR A 32 -0.86 -1.67 -6.59
CA THR A 32 -1.65 -0.91 -5.62
C THR A 32 -2.89 -0.33 -6.31
N LYS A 33 -3.87 0.05 -5.53
CA LYS A 33 -5.03 0.84 -5.97
C LYS A 33 -4.98 2.22 -5.35
N ASP A 34 -4.61 2.29 -4.11
CA ASP A 34 -4.35 3.58 -3.48
C ASP A 34 -3.29 3.42 -2.40
N LEU A 35 -2.71 4.53 -2.02
CA LEU A 35 -1.59 4.59 -1.11
C LEU A 35 -1.73 5.79 -0.21
N SER A 36 -1.43 5.61 1.07
CA SER A 36 -1.38 6.69 2.04
C SER A 36 -0.15 6.50 2.91
N PHE A 37 0.08 7.45 3.80
CA PHE A 37 1.19 7.34 4.74
C PHE A 37 1.02 6.18 5.71
N GLY A 38 -0.22 5.77 5.97
CA GLY A 38 -0.51 4.71 6.94
C GLY A 38 -0.78 3.34 6.34
N GLY A 39 -0.93 3.22 5.03
CA GLY A 39 -1.25 1.93 4.46
C GLY A 39 -1.48 1.96 2.97
N VAL A 40 -1.84 0.81 2.43
CA VAL A 40 -2.03 0.62 1.00
C VAL A 40 -3.23 -0.28 0.76
N ARG A 41 -3.93 -0.01 -0.35
CA ARG A 41 -4.97 -0.91 -0.85
C ARG A 41 -4.47 -1.49 -2.15
N CYS A 42 -4.60 -2.80 -2.30
CA CYS A 42 -4.12 -3.47 -3.51
C CYS A 42 -5.01 -4.65 -3.87
N MET A 43 -4.84 -5.13 -5.09
CA MET A 43 -5.52 -6.34 -5.56
C MET A 43 -4.69 -7.56 -5.18
N SER A 44 -5.33 -8.72 -5.11
CA SER A 44 -4.62 -9.95 -4.80
C SER A 44 -5.36 -11.14 -5.39
N THR A 45 -4.61 -12.13 -5.86
CA THR A 45 -5.19 -13.40 -6.28
C THR A 45 -5.34 -14.36 -5.11
N ALA A 46 -4.76 -14.02 -3.96
CA ALA A 46 -4.82 -14.84 -2.77
C ALA A 46 -5.48 -14.07 -1.63
N THR A 47 -6.12 -14.80 -0.73
CA THR A 47 -6.65 -14.20 0.48
C THR A 47 -5.58 -14.18 1.55
N PHE A 48 -5.48 -13.07 2.24
CA PHE A 48 -4.66 -12.97 3.44
C PHE A 48 -5.62 -12.58 4.56
N PRO A 49 -5.91 -13.49 5.48
CA PRO A 49 -6.84 -13.20 6.58
C PRO A 49 -6.44 -11.94 7.36
N ILE A 50 -7.41 -11.33 8.01
CA ILE A 50 -7.16 -10.16 8.85
C ILE A 50 -6.07 -10.48 9.86
N SER A 51 -5.17 -9.55 10.08
CA SER A 51 -4.01 -9.65 10.96
C SER A 51 -2.86 -10.50 10.39
N THR A 52 -2.94 -10.92 9.13
CA THR A 52 -1.80 -11.59 8.51
C THR A 52 -0.66 -10.60 8.36
N GLU A 53 0.52 -10.97 8.86
CA GLU A 53 1.71 -10.15 8.73
C GLU A 53 2.31 -10.33 7.34
N LEU A 54 2.61 -9.22 6.71
CA LEU A 54 3.15 -9.19 5.36
C LEU A 54 4.36 -8.30 5.31
N GLN A 55 5.30 -8.65 4.44
CA GLN A 55 6.37 -7.75 4.06
C GLN A 55 6.10 -7.28 2.65
N LEU A 56 6.14 -5.98 2.45
CA LEU A 56 5.82 -5.38 1.16
C LEU A 56 7.07 -4.80 0.53
N GLU A 57 7.20 -5.02 -0.78
CA GLU A 57 8.19 -4.31 -1.58
C GLU A 57 7.42 -3.47 -2.57
N LEU A 58 7.48 -2.17 -2.39
CA LEU A 58 6.70 -1.21 -3.15
C LEU A 58 7.61 -0.42 -4.09
N VAL A 59 7.34 -0.50 -5.38
CA VAL A 59 8.15 0.18 -6.40
C VAL A 59 7.49 1.49 -6.76
N LEU A 60 8.03 2.61 -6.25
CA LEU A 60 7.49 3.93 -6.53
C LEU A 60 7.98 4.48 -7.87
N PHE A 61 9.23 4.22 -8.20
CA PHE A 61 9.83 4.66 -9.46
C PHE A 61 10.63 3.52 -10.06
N ALA A 62 10.45 3.30 -11.36
CA ALA A 62 11.20 2.28 -12.06
C ALA A 62 12.70 2.56 -11.96
N GLY A 63 13.48 1.52 -11.68
CA GLY A 63 14.92 1.64 -11.58
C GLY A 63 15.44 2.07 -10.23
N GLU A 64 14.56 2.45 -9.31
CA GLU A 64 14.95 2.80 -7.96
C GLU A 64 14.74 1.62 -7.02
N GLU A 65 15.41 1.68 -5.88
CA GLU A 65 15.26 0.68 -4.83
C GLU A 65 13.82 0.67 -4.33
N PRO A 66 13.16 -0.49 -4.26
CA PRO A 66 11.81 -0.57 -3.71
C PRO A 66 11.78 -0.17 -2.23
N LEU A 67 10.64 0.37 -1.82
CA LEU A 67 10.39 0.58 -0.39
C LEU A 67 10.05 -0.77 0.23
N THR A 68 10.73 -1.12 1.31
CA THR A 68 10.42 -2.32 2.09
C THR A 68 9.64 -1.90 3.32
N LEU A 69 8.44 -2.40 3.47
CA LEU A 69 7.53 -2.02 4.52
C LEU A 69 6.94 -3.27 5.18
N ALA A 70 6.83 -3.24 6.50
CA ALA A 70 6.10 -4.28 7.22
C ALA A 70 4.67 -3.81 7.41
N GLY A 71 3.72 -4.72 7.30
CA GLY A 71 2.33 -4.38 7.50
C GLY A 71 1.50 -5.60 7.81
N HIS A 72 0.21 -5.39 7.98
CA HIS A 72 -0.73 -6.48 8.22
C HIS A 72 -2.07 -6.18 7.56
N THR A 73 -2.77 -7.25 7.20
CA THR A 73 -4.09 -7.14 6.60
C THR A 73 -5.09 -6.61 7.61
N VAL A 74 -5.81 -5.55 7.26
CA VAL A 74 -6.85 -5.00 8.12
C VAL A 74 -8.25 -5.31 7.60
N TRP A 75 -8.38 -5.55 6.29
CA TRP A 75 -9.64 -6.01 5.71
C TRP A 75 -9.38 -6.63 4.33
N PHE A 76 -10.34 -7.40 3.86
CA PHE A 76 -10.33 -7.87 2.48
C PHE A 76 -11.77 -8.05 2.01
N GLN A 77 -11.96 -8.01 0.70
CA GLN A 77 -13.28 -8.30 0.13
C GLN A 77 -13.11 -8.90 -1.26
N VAL A 78 -14.11 -9.67 -1.65
CA VAL A 78 -14.15 -10.29 -2.98
C VAL A 78 -14.55 -9.22 -3.99
N VAL A 79 -13.83 -9.17 -5.10
CA VAL A 79 -14.19 -8.27 -6.19
C VAL A 79 -15.25 -8.98 -7.06
N PRO A 80 -16.43 -8.37 -7.25
CA PRO A 80 -17.48 -8.99 -8.06
C PRO A 80 -17.00 -9.28 -9.48
N TYR A 81 -17.43 -10.42 -10.00
CA TYR A 81 -17.14 -10.84 -11.37
C TYR A 81 -15.67 -11.09 -11.67
N GLY A 82 -14.86 -11.28 -10.64
CA GLY A 82 -13.44 -11.60 -10.80
C GLY A 82 -13.00 -12.67 -9.83
N GLU A 83 -11.83 -13.21 -10.07
CA GLU A 83 -11.23 -14.18 -9.17
C GLU A 83 -10.17 -13.50 -8.30
N GLN A 84 -10.43 -12.23 -7.96
CA GLN A 84 -9.49 -11.43 -7.20
C GLN A 84 -10.14 -10.91 -5.94
N TYR A 85 -9.26 -10.52 -5.03
CA TYR A 85 -9.64 -9.91 -3.77
C TYR A 85 -9.03 -8.53 -3.72
N GLU A 86 -9.67 -7.66 -2.97
CA GLU A 86 -9.10 -6.37 -2.64
C GLU A 86 -8.65 -6.42 -1.19
N LEU A 87 -7.44 -5.97 -0.93
CA LEU A 87 -6.84 -6.02 0.40
C LEU A 87 -6.56 -4.61 0.89
N GLY A 88 -6.86 -4.37 2.17
CA GLY A 88 -6.40 -3.19 2.88
C GLY A 88 -5.29 -3.62 3.83
N ILE A 89 -4.13 -2.98 3.71
CA ILE A 89 -2.95 -3.30 4.52
C ILE A 89 -2.51 -2.05 5.25
N ALA A 90 -2.41 -2.14 6.57
CA ALA A 90 -1.87 -1.07 7.38
C ALA A 90 -0.37 -1.28 7.55
N PHE A 91 0.41 -0.22 7.44
CA PHE A 91 1.84 -0.30 7.69
C PHE A 91 2.09 -0.35 9.20
N ASP A 92 3.00 -1.23 9.61
CA ASP A 92 3.39 -1.34 11.02
C ASP A 92 4.58 -0.42 11.27
N GLU A 93 5.73 -0.98 11.55
CA GLU A 93 6.92 -0.17 11.69
C GLU A 93 7.58 0.04 10.35
N VAL A 94 7.91 1.30 10.05
CA VAL A 94 8.60 1.66 8.83
C VAL A 94 9.91 2.29 9.26
N SER A 95 11.03 1.85 8.67
CA SER A 95 12.34 2.44 8.98
C SER A 95 12.33 3.92 8.62
N ALA A 96 13.15 4.71 9.32
CA ALA A 96 13.20 6.15 9.07
C ALA A 96 13.53 6.47 7.61
N HIS A 97 14.40 5.69 6.99
CA HIS A 97 14.77 5.87 5.59
C HIS A 97 13.58 5.67 4.65
N HIS A 98 12.85 4.58 4.80
CA HIS A 98 11.68 4.31 3.95
C HIS A 98 10.52 5.24 4.26
N LYS A 99 10.35 5.58 5.52
CA LYS A 99 9.32 6.52 5.94
C LYS A 99 9.52 7.88 5.27
N ARG A 100 10.76 8.32 5.20
CA ARG A 100 11.11 9.59 4.55
C ARG A 100 10.84 9.53 3.05
N ARG A 101 11.22 8.45 2.39
CA ARG A 101 10.96 8.29 0.96
C ARG A 101 9.46 8.30 0.66
N LEU A 102 8.69 7.59 1.46
CA LEU A 102 7.24 7.55 1.31
C LEU A 102 6.63 8.95 1.51
N SER A 103 7.07 9.64 2.55
CA SER A 103 6.57 10.99 2.85
C SER A 103 6.86 11.96 1.72
N ILE A 104 8.07 11.93 1.19
CA ILE A 104 8.46 12.80 0.07
C ILE A 104 7.61 12.49 -1.16
N TYR A 105 7.40 11.23 -1.45
CA TYR A 105 6.60 10.82 -2.59
C TYR A 105 5.16 11.31 -2.47
N LEU A 106 4.53 11.07 -1.33
CA LEU A 106 3.14 11.47 -1.11
C LEU A 106 2.98 12.99 -1.13
N ASP A 107 3.97 13.70 -0.61
CA ASP A 107 3.98 15.15 -0.64
C ASP A 107 4.05 15.67 -2.08
N THR A 108 4.85 15.01 -2.92
CA THR A 108 4.94 15.34 -4.34
C THR A 108 3.60 15.10 -5.04
N LEU A 109 2.92 14.00 -4.74
CA LEU A 109 1.59 13.74 -5.30
C LEU A 109 0.60 14.82 -4.90
N SER A 110 0.65 15.23 -3.64
CA SER A 110 -0.24 16.28 -3.14
C SER A 110 -0.05 17.58 -3.90
N ARG A 111 1.18 17.94 -4.17
CA ARG A 111 1.49 19.16 -4.92
C ARG A 111 1.06 19.07 -6.39
N GLN A 112 1.23 17.90 -7.00
CA GLN A 112 0.82 17.68 -8.38
C GLN A 112 -0.69 17.83 -8.52
N LEU A 113 -1.44 17.27 -7.58
CA LEU A 113 -2.89 17.37 -7.59
C LEU A 113 -3.35 18.82 -7.41
N ALA A 114 -2.70 19.56 -6.51
CA ALA A 114 -3.02 20.95 -6.30
C ALA A 114 -2.76 21.78 -7.57
N SER A 115 -1.66 21.48 -8.28
CA SER A 115 -1.33 22.17 -9.52
C SER A 115 -2.31 21.85 -10.63
N SER A 116 -2.78 20.62 -10.71
CA SER A 116 -3.66 20.21 -11.79
C SER A 116 -5.10 20.62 -11.57
N SER A 117 -5.45 21.09 -10.40
CA SER A 117 -6.81 21.54 -10.10
C SER A 117 -7.07 22.98 -10.55
N VAL A 118 -6.08 23.62 -11.09
CA VAL A 118 -6.22 24.95 -11.67
C VAL A 118 -6.82 24.89 -13.10
#